data_3199ba61d4b852068354d2d3b3baba91
#
_entry.id   3199ba61d4b852068354d2d3b3baba91
#
_cell.length_a   1.000
_cell.length_b   1.000
_cell.length_c   1.000
_cell.angle_alpha   90.00
_cell.angle_beta   90.00
_cell.angle_gamma   90.00
#
_symmetry.space_group_name_H-M   'P 1'
#
loop_
_entity.id
_entity.type
_entity.pdbx_description
1 polymer ?
#
loop_
_entity_poly.entity_id
_entity_poly.type
_entity_poly.pdbx_seq_one_letter_code
_entity_poly.pdbx_strand_id
1 'polypeptide(L)'
;MKKKVFIVIIILIILGGASAFGIMYNKNHTSGEPEKNDVAEMTDKIPDMKVYAGSNVIGTIDGYTMEMNYAHLRDSIIPVGTDNKVSMEITSNKNKIEKLSYEVVSAEGDTLLDSGEITDLQENDGKIAFDYQASAIMEKGKEYFLTFNMSTDKHKNLHYYTRVMQIGADVVEDQIAFAKDFSDRTFNENEAKGLVAYIEPDAKGANDNLGETTIKSSYSMLVWKTLHPAKSTDTTVYAKDFCIKDSGEAGTYTMNYQMKATNTEKVEETYNVTENITVWTCAGKQYGLAYDREVNQVWAASKNNVGNSFIDLGIQKQTTV
;
A
#
# COMPACT_ATOMS: atom_id res chain seq x y z
N MET A 1 61.20 43.91 -37.13
CA MET A 1 60.15 44.21 -36.12
C MET A 1 58.71 43.92 -36.60
N LYS A 2 58.30 44.33 -37.79
CA LYS A 2 56.88 44.17 -38.27
C LYS A 2 56.40 42.74 -38.35
N LYS A 3 57.24 41.73 -38.72
CA LYS A 3 56.81 40.29 -38.77
C LYS A 3 56.55 39.68 -37.39
N LYS A 4 57.29 40.04 -36.36
CA LYS A 4 57.07 39.52 -34.99
C LYS A 4 55.81 40.07 -34.38
N VAL A 5 55.45 41.34 -34.63
CA VAL A 5 54.21 41.98 -34.18
C VAL A 5 52.98 41.30 -34.85
N PHE A 6 53.07 40.96 -36.14
CA PHE A 6 51.99 40.30 -36.87
C PHE A 6 51.72 38.88 -36.37
N ILE A 7 52.78 38.14 -36.03
CA ILE A 7 52.66 36.78 -35.45
C ILE A 7 51.96 36.84 -34.06
N VAL A 8 52.35 37.82 -33.20
CA VAL A 8 51.71 38.02 -31.89
C VAL A 8 50.21 38.34 -32.00
N ILE A 9 49.84 39.17 -32.99
CA ILE A 9 48.43 39.52 -33.24
C ILE A 9 47.63 38.26 -33.70
N ILE A 10 48.20 37.45 -34.57
CA ILE A 10 47.54 36.18 -35.01
C ILE A 10 47.35 35.21 -33.83
N ILE A 11 48.34 35.06 -32.95
CA ILE A 11 48.25 34.23 -31.77
C ILE A 11 47.16 34.73 -30.81
N LEU A 12 47.07 36.06 -30.59
CA LEU A 12 46.01 36.61 -29.76
C LEU A 12 44.61 36.45 -30.35
N ILE A 13 44.45 36.51 -31.67
CA ILE A 13 43.18 36.24 -32.34
C ILE A 13 42.78 34.76 -32.21
N ILE A 14 43.72 33.84 -32.35
CA ILE A 14 43.48 32.38 -32.20
C ILE A 14 43.12 32.05 -30.74
N LEU A 15 43.85 32.63 -29.78
CA LEU A 15 43.55 32.43 -28.35
C LEU A 15 42.23 33.07 -27.93
N GLY A 16 41.90 34.25 -28.46
CA GLY A 16 40.63 34.92 -28.24
C GLY A 16 39.44 34.16 -28.89
N GLY A 17 39.65 33.63 -30.12
CA GLY A 17 38.67 32.81 -30.81
C GLY A 17 38.43 31.46 -30.11
N ALA A 18 39.47 30.80 -29.63
CA ALA A 18 39.37 29.54 -28.91
C ALA A 18 38.66 29.70 -27.57
N SER A 19 38.91 30.78 -26.83
CA SER A 19 38.22 31.06 -25.57
C SER A 19 36.75 31.43 -25.80
N ALA A 20 36.43 32.23 -26.83
CA ALA A 20 35.04 32.55 -27.17
C ALA A 20 34.28 31.31 -27.65
N PHE A 21 34.91 30.42 -28.43
CA PHE A 21 34.31 29.15 -28.86
C PHE A 21 34.12 28.19 -27.69
N GLY A 22 35.09 28.11 -26.77
CA GLY A 22 34.96 27.32 -25.55
C GLY A 22 33.84 27.79 -24.62
N ILE A 23 33.66 29.10 -24.48
CA ILE A 23 32.56 29.69 -23.70
C ILE A 23 31.21 29.44 -24.40
N MET A 24 31.16 29.57 -25.72
CA MET A 24 29.93 29.32 -26.49
C MET A 24 29.58 27.85 -26.54
N TYR A 25 30.58 26.94 -26.66
CA TYR A 25 30.40 25.50 -26.59
C TYR A 25 29.93 25.06 -25.19
N ASN A 26 30.53 25.61 -24.13
CA ASN A 26 30.14 25.31 -22.76
C ASN A 26 28.74 25.85 -22.42
N LYS A 27 28.33 27.01 -23.02
CA LYS A 27 26.99 27.56 -22.83
C LYS A 27 25.90 26.76 -23.57
N ASN A 28 26.28 26.10 -24.68
CA ASN A 28 25.35 25.23 -25.43
C ASN A 28 25.36 23.77 -24.94
N HIS A 29 26.35 23.36 -24.11
CA HIS A 29 26.50 22.05 -23.56
C HIS A 29 26.53 21.99 -22.03
N THR A 30 26.35 23.09 -21.32
CA THR A 30 25.80 22.99 -19.98
C THR A 30 24.44 22.35 -20.18
N SER A 31 24.35 21.07 -19.82
CA SER A 31 23.07 20.43 -19.53
C SER A 31 22.30 21.42 -18.67
N GLY A 32 21.33 22.08 -19.26
CA GLY A 32 20.39 22.86 -18.49
C GLY A 32 19.91 21.92 -17.39
N GLU A 33 19.92 22.35 -16.15
CA GLU A 33 19.04 21.74 -15.16
C GLU A 33 17.72 21.54 -15.91
N PRO A 34 17.14 20.34 -15.88
CA PRO A 34 15.86 20.13 -16.55
C PRO A 34 14.99 21.30 -16.11
N GLU A 35 14.51 22.10 -17.06
CA GLU A 35 13.54 23.15 -16.77
C GLU A 35 12.57 22.48 -15.82
N LYS A 36 12.48 23.03 -14.60
CA LYS A 36 11.50 22.60 -13.63
C LYS A 36 10.20 22.83 -14.36
N ASN A 37 9.72 21.77 -15.03
CA ASN A 37 8.40 21.82 -15.61
C ASN A 37 7.51 22.15 -14.42
N ASP A 38 7.00 23.35 -14.36
CA ASP A 38 5.87 23.72 -13.52
C ASP A 38 4.69 22.89 -14.05
N VAL A 39 4.74 21.60 -13.74
CA VAL A 39 3.58 20.75 -13.81
C VAL A 39 2.63 21.39 -12.81
N ALA A 40 1.52 21.91 -13.30
CA ALA A 40 0.46 22.45 -12.45
C ALA A 40 0.27 21.48 -11.30
N GLU A 41 0.37 21.98 -10.06
CA GLU A 41 0.13 21.13 -8.88
C GLU A 41 -1.19 20.40 -9.12
N MET A 42 -1.13 19.09 -9.16
CA MET A 42 -2.33 18.27 -9.26
C MET A 42 -3.26 18.69 -8.12
N THR A 43 -4.54 18.81 -8.42
CA THR A 43 -5.65 19.22 -7.54
C THR A 43 -5.37 18.99 -6.06
N ASP A 44 -5.70 19.98 -5.23
CA ASP A 44 -5.55 19.94 -3.77
C ASP A 44 -5.88 18.53 -3.25
N LYS A 45 -4.91 17.95 -2.54
CA LYS A 45 -5.06 16.63 -1.98
C LYS A 45 -6.26 16.63 -1.01
N ILE A 46 -7.24 15.79 -1.27
CA ILE A 46 -8.39 15.60 -0.38
C ILE A 46 -7.95 14.92 0.94
N PRO A 47 -8.71 15.03 2.03
CA PRO A 47 -8.42 14.30 3.26
C PRO A 47 -8.36 12.79 3.06
N ASP A 48 -7.44 12.12 3.76
CA ASP A 48 -7.36 10.65 3.82
C ASP A 48 -8.07 10.17 5.08
N MET A 49 -8.81 9.07 5.01
CA MET A 49 -9.54 8.49 6.14
C MET A 49 -9.01 7.09 6.45
N LYS A 50 -8.54 6.87 7.66
CA LYS A 50 -8.00 5.59 8.15
C LYS A 50 -8.93 4.94 9.16
N VAL A 51 -8.97 3.61 9.15
CA VAL A 51 -9.72 2.77 10.06
C VAL A 51 -8.76 2.01 10.96
N TYR A 52 -9.09 1.91 12.24
CA TYR A 52 -8.29 1.23 13.25
C TYR A 52 -9.01 0.02 13.84
N ALA A 53 -8.27 -1.05 14.10
CA ALA A 53 -8.62 -2.10 15.04
C ALA A 53 -7.55 -2.13 16.14
N GLY A 54 -7.90 -1.73 17.33
CA GLY A 54 -6.93 -1.44 18.39
C GLY A 54 -5.90 -0.42 17.94
N SER A 55 -4.62 -0.77 17.99
CA SER A 55 -3.51 0.08 17.52
C SER A 55 -3.17 -0.10 16.04
N ASN A 56 -3.80 -1.04 15.35
CA ASN A 56 -3.49 -1.36 13.96
C ASN A 56 -4.35 -0.56 12.99
N VAL A 57 -3.72 0.11 12.01
CA VAL A 57 -4.44 0.59 10.82
C VAL A 57 -4.82 -0.62 10.00
N ILE A 58 -6.11 -0.81 9.73
CA ILE A 58 -6.66 -1.94 8.97
C ILE A 58 -7.25 -1.57 7.62
N GLY A 59 -7.23 -0.29 7.29
CA GLY A 59 -7.69 0.21 6.00
C GLY A 59 -7.56 1.71 5.88
N THR A 60 -7.56 2.16 4.63
CA THR A 60 -7.74 3.55 4.25
C THR A 60 -8.95 3.59 3.32
N ILE A 61 -9.85 4.52 3.56
CA ILE A 61 -11.02 4.72 2.71
C ILE A 61 -10.72 5.88 1.79
N ASP A 62 -10.76 5.63 0.48
CA ASP A 62 -10.52 6.64 -0.53
C ASP A 62 -11.70 7.58 -0.68
N GLY A 63 -11.38 8.89 -0.83
CA GLY A 63 -12.38 9.92 -1.02
C GLY A 63 -12.66 10.19 -2.50
N TYR A 64 -13.92 10.48 -2.82
CA TYR A 64 -14.39 10.81 -4.16
C TYR A 64 -15.08 12.16 -4.14
N THR A 65 -14.88 12.96 -5.19
CA THR A 65 -15.53 14.29 -5.36
C THR A 65 -16.89 14.22 -6.05
N MET A 66 -17.34 13.02 -6.38
CA MET A 66 -18.62 12.74 -7.03
C MET A 66 -19.24 11.50 -6.41
N GLU A 67 -20.55 11.41 -6.50
CA GLU A 67 -21.28 10.22 -6.07
C GLU A 67 -20.89 9.01 -6.92
N MET A 68 -20.64 7.89 -6.25
CA MET A 68 -20.27 6.61 -6.86
C MET A 68 -21.35 5.57 -6.53
N ASN A 69 -21.50 4.60 -7.42
CA ASN A 69 -22.30 3.43 -7.11
C ASN A 69 -21.51 2.50 -6.18
N TYR A 70 -21.87 2.45 -4.91
CA TYR A 70 -21.18 1.68 -3.89
C TYR A 70 -21.25 0.16 -4.11
N ALA A 71 -22.16 -0.35 -4.94
CA ALA A 71 -22.18 -1.76 -5.29
C ALA A 71 -20.87 -2.25 -5.96
N HIS A 72 -20.10 -1.33 -6.55
CA HIS A 72 -18.80 -1.59 -7.18
C HIS A 72 -17.61 -1.30 -6.27
N LEU A 73 -17.81 -0.71 -5.08
CA LEU A 73 -16.77 -0.27 -4.17
C LEU A 73 -16.63 -1.28 -3.02
N ARG A 74 -15.97 -2.40 -3.29
CA ARG A 74 -15.84 -3.52 -2.35
C ARG A 74 -14.40 -3.71 -1.81
N ASP A 75 -13.56 -2.70 -1.97
CA ASP A 75 -12.12 -2.82 -1.67
C ASP A 75 -11.79 -2.79 -0.17
N SER A 76 -12.71 -2.27 0.64
CA SER A 76 -12.54 -2.20 2.09
C SER A 76 -13.77 -2.68 2.84
N ILE A 77 -13.56 -3.14 4.07
CA ILE A 77 -14.60 -3.49 5.01
C ILE A 77 -14.16 -3.12 6.43
N ILE A 78 -15.07 -2.51 7.17
CA ILE A 78 -14.86 -2.11 8.56
C ILE A 78 -15.45 -3.17 9.49
N PRO A 79 -14.66 -3.80 10.36
CA PRO A 79 -15.18 -4.62 11.43
C PRO A 79 -15.71 -3.74 12.56
N VAL A 80 -16.96 -3.93 12.93
CA VAL A 80 -17.59 -3.28 14.06
C VAL A 80 -17.61 -4.24 15.24
N GLY A 81 -17.00 -3.85 16.35
CA GLY A 81 -17.00 -4.62 17.58
C GLY A 81 -18.39 -4.75 18.24
N THR A 82 -18.46 -5.52 19.32
CA THR A 82 -19.70 -5.70 20.10
C THR A 82 -20.14 -4.44 20.85
N ASP A 83 -19.24 -3.47 21.00
CA ASP A 83 -19.53 -2.12 21.53
C ASP A 83 -20.10 -1.18 20.47
N ASN A 84 -20.22 -1.65 19.22
CA ASN A 84 -20.65 -0.91 18.04
C ASN A 84 -19.77 0.31 17.71
N LYS A 85 -18.53 0.33 18.16
CA LYS A 85 -17.59 1.42 17.90
C LYS A 85 -16.51 1.04 16.91
N VAL A 86 -16.07 2.03 16.13
CA VAL A 86 -14.88 1.94 15.27
C VAL A 86 -14.08 3.24 15.41
N SER A 87 -12.82 3.12 15.78
CA SER A 87 -11.92 4.27 15.85
C SER A 87 -11.38 4.61 14.47
N MET A 88 -11.41 5.89 14.12
CA MET A 88 -11.03 6.39 12.81
C MET A 88 -10.16 7.65 12.94
N GLU A 89 -9.35 7.90 11.94
CA GLU A 89 -8.49 9.09 11.83
C GLU A 89 -8.60 9.70 10.44
N ILE A 90 -8.82 10.99 10.37
CA ILE A 90 -8.73 11.77 9.14
C ILE A 90 -7.39 12.51 9.16
N THR A 91 -6.59 12.35 8.10
CA THR A 91 -5.47 13.25 7.81
C THR A 91 -5.98 14.36 6.92
N SER A 92 -6.01 15.60 7.43
CA SER A 92 -6.70 16.72 6.79
C SER A 92 -6.10 17.19 5.47
N ASN A 93 -4.79 16.92 5.22
CA ASN A 93 -4.07 17.37 4.02
C ASN A 93 -4.27 18.87 3.74
N LYS A 94 -4.22 19.69 4.80
CA LYS A 94 -4.45 21.15 4.75
C LYS A 94 -5.87 21.56 4.31
N ASN A 95 -6.85 20.70 4.48
CA ASN A 95 -8.26 21.02 4.37
C ASN A 95 -8.83 21.28 5.76
N LYS A 96 -9.67 22.29 5.91
CA LYS A 96 -10.41 22.50 7.15
C LYS A 96 -11.74 21.74 7.04
N ILE A 97 -11.95 20.74 7.89
CA ILE A 97 -13.19 19.97 7.92
C ILE A 97 -14.29 20.88 8.50
N GLU A 98 -15.39 21.04 7.77
CA GLU A 98 -16.55 21.84 8.16
C GLU A 98 -17.69 20.95 8.65
N LYS A 99 -17.86 19.79 8.03
CA LYS A 99 -18.93 18.84 8.36
C LYS A 99 -18.50 17.42 8.02
N LEU A 100 -18.88 16.47 8.88
CA LEU A 100 -18.75 15.04 8.66
C LEU A 100 -20.06 14.36 9.04
N SER A 101 -20.61 13.55 8.14
CA SER A 101 -21.83 12.77 8.38
C SER A 101 -21.68 11.38 7.80
N TYR A 102 -22.55 10.45 8.18
CA TYR A 102 -22.56 9.10 7.68
C TYR A 102 -23.96 8.65 7.25
N GLU A 103 -23.98 7.65 6.40
CA GLU A 103 -25.16 6.92 5.96
C GLU A 103 -24.84 5.42 5.91
N VAL A 104 -25.77 4.61 6.47
CA VAL A 104 -25.71 3.15 6.42
C VAL A 104 -26.86 2.66 5.55
N VAL A 105 -26.52 1.85 4.57
CA VAL A 105 -27.48 1.31 3.60
C VAL A 105 -27.44 -0.21 3.64
N SER A 106 -28.57 -0.86 3.35
CA SER A 106 -28.68 -2.31 3.28
C SER A 106 -27.66 -2.94 2.32
N ALA A 107 -27.38 -4.23 2.47
CA ALA A 107 -26.48 -4.97 1.58
C ALA A 107 -26.91 -4.94 0.11
N GLU A 108 -28.20 -4.80 -0.12
CA GLU A 108 -28.81 -4.68 -1.44
C GLU A 108 -28.63 -3.26 -2.02
N GLY A 109 -28.30 -2.28 -1.16
CA GLY A 109 -28.02 -0.91 -1.56
C GLY A 109 -29.27 -0.07 -1.84
N ASP A 110 -30.42 -0.50 -1.40
CA ASP A 110 -31.73 0.12 -1.72
C ASP A 110 -32.42 0.78 -0.53
N THR A 111 -32.01 0.46 0.70
CA THR A 111 -32.70 0.93 1.91
C THR A 111 -31.73 1.65 2.83
N LEU A 112 -31.98 2.93 3.07
CA LEU A 112 -31.27 3.70 4.11
C LEU A 112 -31.72 3.19 5.48
N LEU A 113 -30.78 2.69 6.28
CA LEU A 113 -31.04 2.09 7.59
C LEU A 113 -30.73 3.05 8.74
N ASP A 114 -29.67 3.87 8.57
CA ASP A 114 -29.23 4.82 9.57
C ASP A 114 -28.47 5.98 8.92
N SER A 115 -28.49 7.14 9.58
CA SER A 115 -27.67 8.27 9.18
C SER A 115 -27.48 9.22 10.37
N GLY A 116 -26.38 9.94 10.38
CA GLY A 116 -26.09 10.87 11.45
C GLY A 116 -24.96 11.83 11.13
N GLU A 117 -24.75 12.80 12.02
CA GLU A 117 -23.65 13.74 11.97
C GLU A 117 -22.61 13.38 13.04
N ILE A 118 -21.31 13.42 12.67
CA ILE A 118 -20.19 13.19 13.58
C ILE A 118 -19.67 14.55 14.02
N THR A 119 -19.88 14.89 15.27
CA THR A 119 -19.57 16.21 15.83
C THR A 119 -18.39 16.22 16.80
N ASP A 120 -18.05 15.06 17.37
CA ASP A 120 -16.91 14.93 18.28
C ASP A 120 -15.64 14.64 17.46
N LEU A 121 -15.06 15.69 16.92
CA LEU A 121 -13.84 15.64 16.11
C LEU A 121 -12.68 16.21 16.93
N GLN A 122 -11.72 15.36 17.28
CA GLN A 122 -10.55 15.75 18.08
C GLN A 122 -9.36 16.00 17.16
N GLU A 123 -9.08 17.27 16.87
CA GLU A 123 -7.97 17.65 16.00
C GLU A 123 -6.67 17.81 16.78
N ASN A 124 -5.61 17.17 16.30
CA ASN A 124 -4.26 17.31 16.79
C ASN A 124 -3.27 17.22 15.60
N ASP A 125 -2.51 18.30 15.35
CA ASP A 125 -1.46 18.39 14.33
C ASP A 125 -1.90 17.93 12.92
N GLY A 126 -3.07 18.41 12.48
CA GLY A 126 -3.65 18.10 11.16
C GLY A 126 -4.23 16.69 11.03
N LYS A 127 -4.30 15.96 12.14
CA LYS A 127 -5.00 14.68 12.28
C LYS A 127 -6.24 14.85 13.13
N ILE A 128 -7.33 14.26 12.71
CA ILE A 128 -8.61 14.34 13.39
C ILE A 128 -9.04 12.92 13.75
N ALA A 129 -9.01 12.60 15.03
CA ALA A 129 -9.50 11.34 15.56
C ALA A 129 -10.98 11.45 15.88
N PHE A 130 -11.74 10.39 15.58
CA PHE A 130 -13.14 10.25 15.93
C PHE A 130 -13.55 8.79 16.06
N ASP A 131 -14.63 8.54 16.78
CA ASP A 131 -15.26 7.23 16.80
C ASP A 131 -16.53 7.25 15.96
N TYR A 132 -16.62 6.31 15.01
CA TYR A 132 -17.89 5.99 14.36
C TYR A 132 -18.68 5.07 15.30
N GLN A 133 -19.88 5.48 15.68
CA GLN A 133 -20.81 4.68 16.47
C GLN A 133 -21.84 4.06 15.54
N ALA A 134 -21.69 2.75 15.29
CA ALA A 134 -22.66 2.04 14.48
C ALA A 134 -24.00 1.91 15.20
N SER A 135 -25.09 1.98 14.45
CA SER A 135 -26.41 1.80 15.02
C SER A 135 -26.65 0.36 15.47
N ALA A 136 -27.55 0.18 16.44
CA ALA A 136 -27.90 -1.14 16.97
C ALA A 136 -28.69 -2.04 15.96
N ILE A 137 -28.86 -1.58 14.73
CA ILE A 137 -29.62 -2.30 13.67
C ILE A 137 -28.73 -3.36 12.97
N MET A 138 -27.40 -3.31 13.14
CA MET A 138 -26.52 -4.26 12.48
C MET A 138 -26.65 -5.66 13.06
N GLU A 139 -26.92 -6.62 12.18
CA GLU A 139 -26.94 -8.04 12.51
C GLU A 139 -25.50 -8.61 12.40
N LYS A 140 -25.09 -9.41 13.38
CA LYS A 140 -23.77 -10.03 13.39
C LYS A 140 -23.52 -10.85 12.10
N GLY A 141 -22.38 -10.59 11.46
CA GLY A 141 -21.96 -11.28 10.25
C GLY A 141 -22.71 -10.90 8.97
N LYS A 142 -23.57 -9.87 9.04
CA LYS A 142 -24.23 -9.32 7.86
C LYS A 142 -23.48 -8.06 7.39
N GLU A 143 -23.31 -7.95 6.10
CA GLU A 143 -22.65 -6.84 5.45
C GLU A 143 -23.62 -5.69 5.21
N TYR A 144 -23.13 -4.47 5.34
CA TYR A 144 -23.86 -3.22 5.01
C TYR A 144 -22.93 -2.28 4.27
N PHE A 145 -23.48 -1.33 3.51
CA PHE A 145 -22.70 -0.23 2.95
C PHE A 145 -22.70 0.95 3.91
N LEU A 146 -21.52 1.56 4.06
CA LEU A 146 -21.31 2.74 4.88
C LEU A 146 -20.65 3.82 4.02
N THR A 147 -21.26 5.00 3.99
CA THR A 147 -20.74 6.17 3.32
C THR A 147 -20.49 7.26 4.34
N PHE A 148 -19.29 7.85 4.35
CA PHE A 148 -19.05 9.10 5.05
C PHE A 148 -19.11 10.24 4.03
N ASN A 149 -19.89 11.28 4.36
CA ASN A 149 -20.01 12.48 3.57
C ASN A 149 -19.32 13.63 4.31
N MET A 150 -18.34 14.25 3.65
CA MET A 150 -17.51 15.31 4.25
C MET A 150 -17.58 16.58 3.42
N SER A 151 -17.62 17.73 4.11
CA SER A 151 -17.36 19.02 3.49
C SER A 151 -16.16 19.69 4.15
N THR A 152 -15.40 20.39 3.32
CA THR A 152 -14.23 21.17 3.74
C THR A 152 -14.31 22.58 3.20
N ASP A 153 -13.40 23.45 3.62
CA ASP A 153 -13.24 24.79 3.05
C ASP A 153 -12.99 24.79 1.54
N LYS A 154 -12.38 23.72 1.01
CA LYS A 154 -12.02 23.58 -0.41
C LYS A 154 -12.99 22.70 -1.21
N HIS A 155 -13.55 21.68 -0.60
CA HIS A 155 -14.42 20.69 -1.24
C HIS A 155 -15.73 20.55 -0.47
N LYS A 156 -16.86 20.72 -1.14
CA LYS A 156 -18.19 20.70 -0.47
C LYS A 156 -18.81 19.31 -0.42
N ASN A 157 -18.46 18.44 -1.36
CA ASN A 157 -19.05 17.10 -1.47
C ASN A 157 -17.92 16.09 -1.66
N LEU A 158 -17.44 15.54 -0.55
CA LEU A 158 -16.51 14.41 -0.55
C LEU A 158 -17.24 13.19 0.00
N HIS A 159 -17.12 12.07 -0.68
CA HIS A 159 -17.76 10.81 -0.33
C HIS A 159 -16.69 9.74 -0.11
N TYR A 160 -16.79 9.02 1.01
CA TYR A 160 -15.90 7.93 1.39
C TYR A 160 -16.75 6.68 1.55
N TYR A 161 -16.53 5.68 0.68
CA TYR A 161 -17.36 4.48 0.63
C TYR A 161 -16.64 3.29 1.20
N THR A 162 -17.32 2.51 2.01
CA THR A 162 -16.82 1.24 2.53
C THR A 162 -17.95 0.29 2.84
N ARG A 163 -17.63 -0.95 3.15
CA ARG A 163 -18.55 -1.91 3.74
C ARG A 163 -18.34 -1.94 5.25
N VAL A 164 -19.32 -2.41 5.97
CA VAL A 164 -19.25 -2.59 7.42
C VAL A 164 -19.91 -3.89 7.82
N MET A 165 -19.32 -4.61 8.76
CA MET A 165 -19.85 -5.87 9.30
C MET A 165 -19.61 -5.95 10.80
N GLN A 166 -20.62 -6.38 11.55
CA GLN A 166 -20.44 -6.62 12.98
C GLN A 166 -19.67 -7.92 13.21
N ILE A 167 -18.46 -7.80 13.76
CA ILE A 167 -17.53 -8.88 14.11
C ILE A 167 -16.82 -8.52 15.42
N GLY A 168 -16.43 -9.49 16.24
CA GLY A 168 -15.73 -9.19 17.50
C GLY A 168 -14.44 -8.37 17.26
N ALA A 169 -14.29 -7.23 17.93
CA ALA A 169 -13.11 -6.37 17.78
C ALA A 169 -11.82 -7.08 18.25
N ASP A 170 -11.89 -7.79 19.37
CA ASP A 170 -10.82 -8.62 19.92
C ASP A 170 -10.42 -9.75 18.96
N VAL A 171 -11.38 -10.33 18.26
CA VAL A 171 -11.12 -11.35 17.23
C VAL A 171 -10.28 -10.78 16.09
N VAL A 172 -10.57 -9.56 15.63
CA VAL A 172 -9.83 -8.90 14.54
C VAL A 172 -8.40 -8.60 14.94
N GLU A 173 -8.17 -8.09 16.15
CA GLU A 173 -6.82 -7.82 16.66
C GLU A 173 -5.99 -9.10 16.76
N ASP A 174 -6.55 -10.18 17.30
CA ASP A 174 -5.90 -11.48 17.39
C ASP A 174 -5.57 -12.07 16.02
N GLN A 175 -6.48 -11.93 15.03
CA GLN A 175 -6.26 -12.39 13.66
C GLN A 175 -5.14 -11.61 12.98
N ILE A 176 -5.08 -10.29 13.18
CA ILE A 176 -4.00 -9.46 12.65
C ILE A 176 -2.67 -9.83 13.30
N ALA A 177 -2.65 -10.05 14.62
CA ALA A 177 -1.45 -10.49 15.32
C ALA A 177 -0.95 -11.84 14.77
N PHE A 178 -1.86 -12.79 14.55
CA PHE A 178 -1.54 -14.08 13.93
C PHE A 178 -0.98 -13.90 12.51
N ALA A 179 -1.60 -13.06 11.68
CA ALA A 179 -1.17 -12.81 10.31
C ALA A 179 0.24 -12.23 10.25
N LYS A 180 0.53 -11.24 11.12
CA LYS A 180 1.87 -10.63 11.23
C LYS A 180 2.91 -11.63 11.72
N ASP A 181 2.61 -12.40 12.77
CA ASP A 181 3.49 -13.44 13.31
C ASP A 181 3.79 -14.50 12.24
N PHE A 182 2.77 -14.95 11.48
CA PHE A 182 2.95 -15.88 10.37
C PHE A 182 3.94 -15.31 9.33
N SER A 183 3.71 -14.09 8.87
CA SER A 183 4.60 -13.40 7.91
C SER A 183 6.03 -13.28 8.46
N ASP A 184 6.19 -12.78 9.69
CA ASP A 184 7.51 -12.54 10.30
C ASP A 184 8.33 -13.80 10.47
N ARG A 185 7.70 -14.91 10.84
CA ARG A 185 8.36 -16.23 10.93
C ARG A 185 8.93 -16.72 9.61
N THR A 186 8.36 -16.33 8.46
CA THR A 186 8.91 -16.73 7.16
C THR A 186 10.34 -16.20 6.93
N PHE A 187 10.73 -15.13 7.62
CA PHE A 187 12.07 -14.53 7.54
C PHE A 187 13.12 -15.21 8.44
N ASN A 188 12.69 -16.10 9.34
CA ASN A 188 13.57 -16.82 10.26
C ASN A 188 13.38 -18.35 10.11
N GLU A 189 14.37 -19.04 9.54
CA GLU A 189 14.29 -20.49 9.25
C GLU A 189 13.97 -21.33 10.50
N ASN A 190 14.43 -20.93 11.69
CA ASN A 190 14.16 -21.70 12.91
C ASN A 190 12.73 -21.50 13.41
N GLU A 191 12.21 -20.28 13.32
CA GLU A 191 10.84 -19.96 13.74
C GLU A 191 9.81 -20.47 12.74
N ALA A 192 10.16 -20.45 11.46
CA ALA A 192 9.32 -20.96 10.38
C ALA A 192 9.04 -22.47 10.48
N LYS A 193 9.84 -23.24 11.23
CA LYS A 193 9.54 -24.67 11.47
C LYS A 193 8.18 -24.86 12.14
N GLY A 194 7.74 -23.90 12.95
CA GLY A 194 6.41 -23.90 13.55
C GLY A 194 5.27 -23.69 12.54
N LEU A 195 5.55 -23.16 11.36
CA LEU A 195 4.57 -22.91 10.31
C LEU A 195 4.18 -24.19 9.55
N VAL A 196 4.95 -25.27 9.67
CA VAL A 196 4.65 -26.57 9.01
C VAL A 196 3.25 -27.07 9.33
N ALA A 197 2.73 -26.75 10.52
CA ALA A 197 1.38 -27.14 10.93
C ALA A 197 0.26 -26.38 10.18
N TYR A 198 0.59 -25.29 9.49
CA TYR A 198 -0.35 -24.42 8.78
C TYR A 198 -0.26 -24.54 7.26
N ILE A 199 0.68 -25.32 6.73
CA ILE A 199 0.86 -25.51 5.29
C ILE A 199 0.40 -26.89 4.87
N GLU A 200 -0.10 -27.00 3.63
CA GLU A 200 -0.53 -28.24 3.00
C GLU A 200 0.28 -28.48 1.71
N PRO A 201 1.56 -28.90 1.81
CA PRO A 201 2.43 -28.98 0.64
C PRO A 201 1.88 -29.86 -0.46
N ASP A 202 1.84 -29.35 -1.68
CA ASP A 202 1.56 -30.12 -2.89
C ASP A 202 2.88 -30.38 -3.65
N ALA A 203 3.11 -31.64 -4.02
CA ALA A 203 4.29 -32.05 -4.77
C ALA A 203 4.43 -31.40 -6.15
N LYS A 204 3.33 -30.81 -6.65
CA LYS A 204 3.31 -30.04 -7.92
C LYS A 204 3.58 -28.55 -7.73
N GLY A 205 3.71 -28.07 -6.49
CA GLY A 205 4.02 -26.68 -6.21
C GLY A 205 5.39 -26.30 -6.77
N ALA A 206 5.50 -25.16 -7.42
CA ALA A 206 6.77 -24.62 -7.89
C ALA A 206 7.73 -24.39 -6.72
N ASN A 207 9.04 -24.56 -6.91
CA ASN A 207 10.07 -24.41 -5.87
C ASN A 207 10.82 -23.08 -6.03
N ASP A 208 10.12 -22.03 -6.33
CA ASP A 208 10.67 -20.69 -6.52
C ASP A 208 10.24 -19.79 -5.35
N ASN A 209 11.17 -19.07 -4.73
CA ASN A 209 10.87 -18.14 -3.64
C ASN A 209 10.38 -16.77 -4.13
N LEU A 210 10.43 -16.56 -5.42
CA LEU A 210 9.91 -15.37 -6.12
C LEU A 210 8.63 -15.75 -6.86
N GLY A 211 7.76 -14.76 -7.06
CA GLY A 211 6.48 -14.96 -7.69
C GLY A 211 5.40 -15.36 -6.67
N GLU A 212 4.59 -16.34 -7.00
CA GLU A 212 3.45 -16.75 -6.18
C GLU A 212 3.81 -17.89 -5.23
N THR A 213 3.58 -17.69 -3.93
CA THR A 213 3.70 -18.70 -2.88
C THR A 213 2.36 -18.83 -2.18
N THR A 214 1.87 -20.07 -2.03
CA THR A 214 0.56 -20.34 -1.42
C THR A 214 0.69 -21.27 -0.22
N ILE A 215 -0.41 -21.50 0.50
CA ILE A 215 -0.49 -22.48 1.58
C ILE A 215 -0.12 -23.91 1.14
N LYS A 216 -0.21 -24.20 -0.17
CA LYS A 216 0.17 -25.48 -0.78
C LYS A 216 1.65 -25.56 -1.18
N SER A 217 2.37 -24.46 -1.05
CA SER A 217 3.79 -24.42 -1.36
C SER A 217 4.62 -25.21 -0.37
N SER A 218 5.78 -25.67 -0.80
CA SER A 218 6.70 -26.38 0.08
C SER A 218 7.26 -25.44 1.16
N TYR A 219 7.70 -26.02 2.29
CA TYR A 219 8.34 -25.25 3.35
C TYR A 219 9.52 -24.42 2.84
N SER A 220 10.30 -24.94 1.90
CA SER A 220 11.47 -24.22 1.33
C SER A 220 11.08 -22.99 0.51
N MET A 221 9.87 -22.94 -0.02
CA MET A 221 9.34 -21.76 -0.70
C MET A 221 8.79 -20.73 0.28
N LEU A 222 8.13 -21.20 1.34
CA LEU A 222 7.58 -20.32 2.35
C LEU A 222 8.67 -19.52 3.04
N VAL A 223 9.80 -20.19 3.33
CA VAL A 223 10.97 -19.58 4.00
C VAL A 223 11.90 -18.95 2.97
N TRP A 224 12.37 -17.75 3.23
CA TRP A 224 13.32 -17.03 2.37
C TRP A 224 14.75 -17.62 2.42
N LYS A 225 14.87 -18.90 2.10
CA LYS A 225 16.11 -19.66 2.32
C LYS A 225 17.31 -19.22 1.48
N THR A 226 17.04 -18.73 0.27
CA THR A 226 18.09 -18.38 -0.70
C THR A 226 18.45 -16.90 -0.69
N LEU A 227 17.50 -16.04 -0.37
CA LEU A 227 17.68 -14.60 -0.47
C LEU A 227 18.07 -13.94 0.86
N HIS A 228 17.74 -14.56 2.00
CA HIS A 228 17.94 -13.99 3.35
C HIS A 228 17.58 -12.50 3.42
N PRO A 229 16.35 -12.12 3.02
CA PRO A 229 15.98 -10.73 2.91
C PRO A 229 15.78 -10.07 4.26
N ALA A 230 15.89 -8.74 4.28
CA ALA A 230 15.46 -7.91 5.39
C ALA A 230 14.08 -7.32 5.08
N LYS A 231 13.12 -7.59 5.96
CA LYS A 231 11.76 -7.01 5.88
C LYS A 231 11.80 -5.54 6.31
N SER A 232 11.08 -4.68 5.61
CA SER A 232 10.82 -3.31 6.05
C SER A 232 9.96 -3.30 7.31
N THR A 233 10.17 -2.33 8.17
CA THR A 233 9.32 -2.10 9.36
C THR A 233 7.95 -1.54 9.00
N ASP A 234 7.82 -0.96 7.81
CA ASP A 234 6.58 -0.31 7.35
C ASP A 234 5.67 -1.34 6.66
N THR A 235 4.99 -2.16 7.46
CA THR A 235 3.99 -3.09 6.97
C THR A 235 2.61 -2.46 7.11
N THR A 236 1.91 -2.29 5.99
CA THR A 236 0.49 -1.91 6.01
C THR A 236 -0.39 -3.15 6.01
N VAL A 237 -1.48 -3.10 6.77
CA VAL A 237 -2.46 -4.19 6.86
C VAL A 237 -3.82 -3.66 6.42
N TYR A 238 -4.49 -4.39 5.55
CA TYR A 238 -5.82 -4.06 5.08
C TYR A 238 -6.76 -5.23 5.32
N ALA A 239 -7.90 -4.95 5.96
CA ALA A 239 -9.00 -5.92 6.02
C ALA A 239 -9.72 -5.97 4.66
N LYS A 240 -9.80 -7.15 4.07
CA LYS A 240 -10.44 -7.36 2.76
C LYS A 240 -11.84 -7.91 2.87
N ASP A 241 -12.03 -8.86 3.78
CA ASP A 241 -13.31 -9.52 3.93
C ASP A 241 -13.43 -10.19 5.29
N PHE A 242 -14.68 -10.38 5.74
CA PHE A 242 -15.03 -11.10 6.94
C PHE A 242 -16.19 -12.04 6.66
N CYS A 243 -16.23 -13.15 7.36
CA CYS A 243 -17.39 -14.03 7.34
C CYS A 243 -17.54 -14.79 8.67
N ILE A 244 -18.78 -15.15 8.97
CA ILE A 244 -19.07 -16.11 10.03
C ILE A 244 -19.02 -17.51 9.40
N LYS A 245 -18.17 -18.37 9.96
CA LYS A 245 -18.00 -19.74 9.48
C LYS A 245 -18.15 -20.71 10.64
N ASP A 246 -19.18 -21.57 10.59
CA ASP A 246 -19.54 -22.47 11.64
C ASP A 246 -19.75 -21.77 12.99
N SER A 247 -18.91 -22.08 13.98
CA SER A 247 -18.92 -21.48 15.32
C SER A 247 -17.83 -20.42 15.50
N GLY A 248 -17.24 -19.93 14.42
CA GLY A 248 -16.13 -18.99 14.46
C GLY A 248 -16.27 -17.83 13.47
N GLU A 249 -15.31 -16.95 13.50
CA GLU A 249 -15.23 -15.75 12.67
C GLU A 249 -13.95 -15.80 11.83
N ALA A 250 -14.06 -15.58 10.52
CA ALA A 250 -12.93 -15.55 9.62
C ALA A 250 -12.73 -14.14 9.05
N GLY A 251 -11.47 -13.69 9.00
CA GLY A 251 -11.07 -12.46 8.37
C GLY A 251 -9.98 -12.70 7.34
N THR A 252 -10.05 -12.01 6.23
CA THR A 252 -9.01 -11.99 5.18
C THR A 252 -8.30 -10.65 5.22
N TYR A 253 -6.98 -10.71 5.35
CA TYR A 253 -6.11 -9.54 5.47
C TYR A 253 -5.08 -9.53 4.36
N THR A 254 -4.84 -8.35 3.80
CA THR A 254 -3.71 -8.09 2.88
C THR A 254 -2.64 -7.33 3.64
N MET A 255 -1.42 -7.82 3.58
CA MET A 255 -0.24 -7.12 4.10
C MET A 255 0.66 -6.73 2.95
N ASN A 256 1.01 -5.45 2.89
CA ASN A 256 1.97 -4.92 1.91
C ASN A 256 3.20 -4.38 2.64
N TYR A 257 4.37 -4.77 2.17
CA TYR A 257 5.65 -4.29 2.68
C TYR A 257 6.73 -4.37 1.60
N GLN A 258 7.86 -3.75 1.87
CA GLN A 258 9.06 -3.94 1.06
C GLN A 258 10.04 -4.85 1.76
N MET A 259 10.82 -5.57 0.98
CA MET A 259 12.00 -6.27 1.47
C MET A 259 13.21 -5.95 0.62
N LYS A 260 14.39 -6.07 1.21
CA LYS A 260 15.67 -5.94 0.55
C LYS A 260 16.42 -7.25 0.63
N ALA A 261 17.00 -7.66 -0.47
CA ALA A 261 17.84 -8.83 -0.54
C ALA A 261 19.09 -8.55 -1.38
N THR A 262 20.16 -9.30 -1.11
CA THR A 262 21.40 -9.22 -1.91
C THR A 262 21.42 -10.40 -2.86
N ASN A 263 21.50 -10.13 -4.15
CA ASN A 263 21.59 -11.18 -5.16
C ASN A 263 22.98 -11.84 -5.22
N THR A 264 23.13 -12.83 -6.08
CA THR A 264 24.39 -13.57 -6.25
C THR A 264 25.56 -12.70 -6.74
N GLU A 265 25.28 -11.58 -7.36
CA GLU A 265 26.26 -10.58 -7.83
C GLU A 265 26.62 -9.54 -6.74
N LYS A 266 26.11 -9.71 -5.53
CA LYS A 266 26.26 -8.79 -4.38
C LYS A 266 25.63 -7.42 -4.61
N VAL A 267 24.59 -7.34 -5.42
CA VAL A 267 23.79 -6.14 -5.63
C VAL A 267 22.57 -6.21 -4.71
N GLU A 268 22.30 -5.12 -3.97
CA GLU A 268 21.09 -5.00 -3.19
C GLU A 268 19.89 -4.74 -4.12
N GLU A 269 18.87 -5.54 -4.00
CA GLU A 269 17.62 -5.46 -4.73
C GLU A 269 16.46 -5.20 -3.76
N THR A 270 15.48 -4.45 -4.22
CA THR A 270 14.25 -4.16 -3.46
C THR A 270 13.08 -4.87 -4.12
N TYR A 271 12.20 -5.41 -3.29
CA TYR A 271 10.99 -6.11 -3.73
C TYR A 271 9.77 -5.56 -3.01
N ASN A 272 8.67 -5.40 -3.73
CA ASN A 272 7.35 -5.19 -3.16
C ASN A 272 6.74 -6.57 -2.90
N VAL A 273 6.24 -6.76 -1.69
CA VAL A 273 5.61 -8.02 -1.27
C VAL A 273 4.17 -7.73 -0.88
N THR A 274 3.27 -8.54 -1.42
CA THR A 274 1.86 -8.57 -1.04
C THR A 274 1.54 -9.96 -0.50
N GLU A 275 1.07 -10.04 0.72
CA GLU A 275 0.61 -11.28 1.35
C GLU A 275 -0.88 -11.17 1.64
N ASN A 276 -1.65 -12.17 1.26
CA ASN A 276 -3.03 -12.34 1.69
C ASN A 276 -3.12 -13.54 2.62
N ILE A 277 -3.73 -13.36 3.76
CA ILE A 277 -3.95 -14.43 4.72
C ILE A 277 -5.39 -14.42 5.22
N THR A 278 -6.03 -15.58 5.20
CA THR A 278 -7.34 -15.78 5.81
C THR A 278 -7.14 -16.49 7.13
N VAL A 279 -7.56 -15.85 8.21
CA VAL A 279 -7.47 -16.36 9.57
C VAL A 279 -8.85 -16.63 10.11
N TRP A 280 -9.06 -17.82 10.65
CA TRP A 280 -10.29 -18.22 11.32
C TRP A 280 -10.06 -18.31 12.82
N THR A 281 -10.92 -17.68 13.60
CA THR A 281 -10.92 -17.76 15.05
C THR A 281 -12.09 -18.64 15.51
N CYS A 282 -11.78 -19.72 16.21
CA CYS A 282 -12.76 -20.61 16.80
C CYS A 282 -12.35 -20.98 18.21
N ALA A 283 -13.26 -20.83 19.16
CA ALA A 283 -13.02 -21.11 20.58
C ALA A 283 -11.73 -20.44 21.13
N GLY A 284 -11.48 -19.20 20.72
CA GLY A 284 -10.32 -18.40 21.13
C GLY A 284 -8.98 -18.82 20.54
N LYS A 285 -8.98 -19.68 19.50
CA LYS A 285 -7.77 -20.10 18.77
C LYS A 285 -7.82 -19.62 17.32
N GLN A 286 -6.68 -19.18 16.81
CA GLN A 286 -6.52 -18.76 15.42
C GLN A 286 -6.01 -19.92 14.55
N TYR A 287 -6.56 -20.03 13.34
CA TYR A 287 -6.19 -21.02 12.33
C TYR A 287 -6.00 -20.31 10.98
N GLY A 288 -4.88 -20.57 10.30
CA GLY A 288 -4.69 -20.14 8.92
C GLY A 288 -5.50 -21.04 7.98
N LEU A 289 -6.42 -20.43 7.21
CA LEU A 289 -7.24 -21.16 6.22
C LEU A 289 -6.72 -21.02 4.80
N ALA A 290 -6.13 -19.88 4.48
CA ALA A 290 -5.55 -19.59 3.17
C ALA A 290 -4.37 -18.64 3.33
N TYR A 291 -3.40 -18.78 2.46
CA TYR A 291 -2.25 -17.89 2.36
C TYR A 291 -1.78 -17.82 0.92
N ASP A 292 -1.52 -16.63 0.45
CA ASP A 292 -0.78 -16.37 -0.78
C ASP A 292 0.16 -15.20 -0.61
N ARG A 293 1.29 -15.27 -1.30
CA ARG A 293 2.30 -14.22 -1.32
C ARG A 293 2.77 -14.00 -2.74
N GLU A 294 2.71 -12.74 -3.16
CA GLU A 294 3.24 -12.25 -4.42
C GLU A 294 4.45 -11.36 -4.17
N VAL A 295 5.50 -11.54 -4.98
CA VAL A 295 6.76 -10.82 -4.85
C VAL A 295 7.15 -10.22 -6.18
N ASN A 296 7.27 -8.90 -6.22
CA ASN A 296 7.61 -8.15 -7.41
C ASN A 296 8.88 -7.32 -7.19
N GLN A 297 9.92 -7.58 -7.99
CA GLN A 297 11.14 -6.80 -7.94
C GLN A 297 10.87 -5.34 -8.36
N VAL A 298 11.37 -4.40 -7.57
CA VAL A 298 11.35 -2.98 -7.93
C VAL A 298 12.45 -2.74 -8.95
N TRP A 299 12.07 -2.33 -10.15
CA TRP A 299 13.06 -2.02 -11.17
C TRP A 299 13.92 -0.84 -10.75
N ALA A 300 15.23 -0.99 -10.85
CA ALA A 300 16.21 0.05 -10.60
C ALA A 300 17.18 0.17 -11.78
N ALA A 301 17.44 1.39 -12.23
CA ALA A 301 18.40 1.64 -13.29
C ALA A 301 19.79 1.21 -12.86
N SER A 302 20.46 0.40 -13.70
CA SER A 302 21.83 -0.05 -13.51
C SER A 302 22.59 -0.04 -14.83
N LYS A 303 23.89 -0.20 -14.80
CA LYS A 303 24.71 -0.30 -16.03
C LYS A 303 24.38 -1.55 -16.87
N ASN A 304 23.74 -2.54 -16.26
CA ASN A 304 23.38 -3.79 -16.93
C ASN A 304 22.04 -3.70 -17.66
N ASN A 305 21.11 -2.85 -17.17
CA ASN A 305 19.77 -2.74 -17.71
C ASN A 305 19.45 -1.40 -18.41
N VAL A 306 20.39 -0.44 -18.37
CA VAL A 306 20.29 0.82 -19.09
C VAL A 306 21.57 1.05 -19.90
N GLY A 307 21.42 1.12 -21.22
CA GLY A 307 22.49 1.45 -22.15
C GLY A 307 22.17 2.72 -22.94
N ASN A 308 23.09 3.14 -23.80
CA ASN A 308 22.93 4.34 -24.63
C ASN A 308 21.72 4.26 -25.60
N SER A 309 21.26 3.04 -25.91
CA SER A 309 20.22 2.78 -26.92
C SER A 309 19.14 1.79 -26.47
N PHE A 310 19.16 1.33 -25.22
CA PHE A 310 18.17 0.39 -24.70
C PHE A 310 17.92 0.58 -23.21
N ILE A 311 16.73 0.17 -22.78
CA ILE A 311 16.32 -0.02 -21.39
C ILE A 311 15.77 -1.43 -21.30
N ASP A 312 16.38 -2.29 -20.49
CA ASP A 312 15.86 -3.60 -20.16
C ASP A 312 15.03 -3.51 -18.87
N LEU A 313 13.75 -3.75 -18.98
CA LEU A 313 12.80 -3.72 -17.86
C LEU A 313 12.73 -5.06 -17.11
N GLY A 314 13.53 -6.05 -17.52
CA GLY A 314 13.50 -7.39 -16.91
C GLY A 314 12.23 -8.20 -17.22
N ILE A 315 11.42 -7.75 -18.18
CA ILE A 315 10.18 -8.44 -18.56
C ILE A 315 10.57 -9.70 -19.35
N GLN A 316 10.49 -10.85 -18.71
CA GLN A 316 10.68 -12.13 -19.38
C GLN A 316 9.42 -12.48 -20.18
N LYS A 317 9.60 -12.84 -21.47
CA LYS A 317 8.53 -13.48 -22.21
C LYS A 317 8.21 -14.82 -21.57
N GLN A 318 6.99 -14.98 -21.09
CA GLN A 318 6.50 -16.33 -20.78
C GLN A 318 6.57 -17.17 -22.05
N THR A 319 7.53 -18.05 -22.11
CA THR A 319 7.56 -19.12 -23.11
C THR A 319 6.51 -20.12 -22.65
N THR A 320 5.33 -20.10 -23.26
CA THR A 320 4.39 -21.22 -23.22
C THR A 320 5.10 -22.42 -23.81
N VAL A 321 5.42 -23.40 -22.95
CA VAL A 321 5.86 -24.74 -23.35
C VAL A 321 4.61 -25.60 -23.57
#